data_a6ca72604f7510c0787acf22757e4bba
#
_entry.id   a6ca72604f7510c0787acf22757e4bba
#
_cell.length_a   1.000
_cell.length_b   1.000
_cell.length_c   1.000
_cell.angle_alpha   90.00
_cell.angle_beta   90.00
_cell.angle_gamma   90.00
#
_symmetry.space_group_name_H-M   'P 1'
#
loop_
_entity.id
_entity.type
_entity.pdbx_description
1 polymer ?
#
loop_
_entity_poly.entity_id
_entity_poly.type
_entity_poly.pdbx_seq_one_letter_code
_entity_poly.pdbx_strand_id
1 'polypeptide(L)'
;MTGPTDPAAPAPLSAPPAPEPAPGAPGDGGGPADRAARADGDPRTRRRRQIRRALTAVAVLAAGVIATAALNSGTRHGYLDPRSADPSGSRAVAELLKERGVTTRAVTTAREAADAAGPRTTLLVTDPDRLGTTQRDIIRSAIDLSGGRTVLLAPSSHSLTGLSPGVRTAGAADTNHPDPGCTLPAATSAGRADTGGGLRYTTTLTGTTACYPSGGDPTLLVLPTGPTGGDTVLLGSETILLNESLADEGNASLALQLLGSRPDLVWYLPSLADSDPATAPSEDKGLLDLVPAGWSWALLQLFVAAVLAALWRARRLGPLVTEKLPVAIRASEATEGRARLYRKADARDRAATVLRAATRERLAALVGVPHTQAHDPAALAPAVSARLSGGPRDVTALLFGTTPSDDAALVALADHLDALEREVRTS
;
A
#
# COMPACT_ATOMS: atom_id res chain seq x y z
N MET A 1 -46.64 38.87 38.94
CA MET A 1 -46.72 37.84 39.98
C MET A 1 -45.55 36.92 39.85
N THR A 2 -44.66 37.10 40.81
CA THR A 2 -43.73 36.17 41.43
C THR A 2 -42.90 35.23 40.55
N GLY A 3 -41.61 35.59 40.35
CA GLY A 3 -40.56 34.66 40.07
C GLY A 3 -40.09 33.91 41.32
N PRO A 4 -39.37 32.84 41.20
CA PRO A 4 -38.49 32.33 42.25
C PRO A 4 -37.01 32.44 41.93
N THR A 5 -36.40 33.05 42.81
CA THR A 5 -35.11 33.06 43.51
C THR A 5 -34.13 31.93 43.16
N ASP A 6 -32.94 32.38 42.75
CA ASP A 6 -31.69 31.65 42.60
C ASP A 6 -31.02 31.45 43.98
N PRO A 7 -30.51 30.30 44.37
CA PRO A 7 -29.67 30.16 45.56
C PRO A 7 -28.19 30.24 45.26
N ALA A 8 -27.52 31.01 46.08
CA ALA A 8 -26.12 31.40 46.14
C ALA A 8 -25.09 30.26 46.11
N ALA A 9 -23.95 30.55 45.48
CA ALA A 9 -22.73 29.78 45.52
C ALA A 9 -21.99 29.90 46.86
N PRO A 10 -21.37 28.84 47.39
CA PRO A 10 -20.54 28.94 48.60
C PRO A 10 -19.10 29.40 48.27
N ALA A 11 -18.54 30.17 49.21
CA ALA A 11 -17.23 30.79 49.19
C ALA A 11 -16.05 29.76 49.26
N PRO A 12 -14.84 30.13 48.80
CA PRO A 12 -13.68 29.25 48.85
C PRO A 12 -13.04 29.18 50.25
N LEU A 13 -12.73 27.96 50.66
CA LEU A 13 -11.99 27.66 51.90
C LEU A 13 -10.50 28.00 51.72
N SER A 14 -9.97 28.73 52.70
CA SER A 14 -8.57 29.15 52.84
C SER A 14 -7.61 27.95 52.98
N ALA A 15 -6.48 28.00 52.26
CA ALA A 15 -5.37 27.08 52.40
C ALA A 15 -4.55 27.31 53.67
N PRO A 16 -4.02 26.25 54.32
CA PRO A 16 -3.12 26.41 55.48
C PRO A 16 -1.70 26.84 55.08
N PRO A 17 -0.93 27.48 55.99
CA PRO A 17 0.40 28.00 55.68
C PRO A 17 1.47 26.91 55.58
N ALA A 18 2.50 27.19 54.76
CA ALA A 18 3.66 26.36 54.54
C ALA A 18 4.58 26.32 55.78
N PRO A 19 5.27 25.18 56.06
CA PRO A 19 6.26 25.11 57.13
C PRO A 19 7.59 25.74 56.74
N GLU A 20 8.21 26.38 57.72
CA GLU A 20 9.56 27.02 57.71
C GLU A 20 10.70 26.01 57.44
N PRO A 21 11.78 26.41 56.77
CA PRO A 21 12.94 25.53 56.51
C PRO A 21 13.90 25.42 57.70
N ALA A 22 14.27 24.17 57.99
CA ALA A 22 15.33 23.86 58.99
C ALA A 22 16.74 24.11 58.43
N PRO A 23 17.73 24.47 59.25
CA PRO A 23 19.05 24.82 58.81
C PRO A 23 20.02 23.64 58.72
N GLY A 24 20.80 23.60 57.59
CA GLY A 24 22.18 23.21 57.61
C GLY A 24 22.56 21.71 57.49
N ALA A 25 22.95 21.29 56.29
CA ALA A 25 23.95 20.25 56.10
C ALA A 25 24.88 20.65 54.93
N PRO A 26 26.19 20.29 54.97
CA PRO A 26 27.24 20.89 54.16
C PRO A 26 27.28 20.45 52.71
N GLY A 27 27.73 21.36 51.86
CA GLY A 27 27.76 21.27 50.44
C GLY A 27 28.67 20.16 49.89
N ASP A 28 28.15 19.53 48.87
CA ASP A 28 28.92 18.73 47.94
C ASP A 28 29.01 19.50 46.62
N GLY A 29 30.23 19.99 46.35
CA GLY A 29 30.52 20.86 45.22
C GLY A 29 30.66 20.10 43.92
N GLY A 30 29.54 19.89 43.22
CA GLY A 30 29.51 19.43 41.84
C GLY A 30 29.20 20.59 40.91
N GLY A 31 30.19 21.09 40.14
CA GLY A 31 30.04 22.22 39.23
C GLY A 31 29.10 21.99 38.07
N PRO A 32 28.63 23.07 37.42
CA PRO A 32 27.65 23.02 36.33
C PRO A 32 28.08 22.26 35.07
N ALA A 33 29.35 21.85 34.97
CA ALA A 33 29.88 21.07 33.86
C ALA A 33 29.44 19.59 33.86
N ASP A 34 29.09 19.01 35.02
CA ASP A 34 28.73 17.58 35.11
C ASP A 34 27.24 17.29 34.80
N ARG A 35 26.38 18.31 34.73
CA ARG A 35 24.96 18.12 34.30
C ARG A 35 24.76 18.20 32.82
N ALA A 36 25.67 18.82 32.07
CA ALA A 36 25.57 18.89 30.60
C ALA A 36 26.02 17.57 29.90
N ALA A 37 26.83 16.74 30.57
CA ALA A 37 27.36 15.51 29.97
C ALA A 37 26.41 14.29 29.99
N ARG A 38 25.23 14.38 30.65
CA ARG A 38 24.30 13.24 30.74
C ARG A 38 23.08 13.34 29.81
N ALA A 39 22.97 14.37 28.95
CA ALA A 39 21.84 14.58 28.05
C ALA A 39 22.08 14.11 26.60
N ASP A 40 23.27 13.65 26.27
CA ASP A 40 23.56 13.13 24.93
C ASP A 40 23.33 11.61 24.89
N GLY A 41 22.06 11.25 24.74
CA GLY A 41 21.69 9.87 24.42
C GLY A 41 22.25 9.50 23.06
N ASP A 42 23.01 8.40 23.01
CA ASP A 42 23.64 7.75 21.88
C ASP A 42 22.83 7.98 20.57
N PRO A 43 23.41 8.58 19.52
CA PRO A 43 22.74 8.87 18.26
C PRO A 43 22.15 7.61 17.60
N ARG A 44 22.68 6.43 17.92
CA ARG A 44 22.16 5.13 17.46
C ARG A 44 20.81 4.79 18.08
N THR A 45 20.58 5.16 19.34
CA THR A 45 19.29 4.92 20.04
C THR A 45 18.21 5.89 19.55
N ARG A 46 18.55 7.16 19.26
CA ARG A 46 17.61 8.13 18.65
C ARG A 46 17.20 7.70 17.25
N ARG A 47 18.12 7.20 16.42
CA ARG A 47 17.84 6.69 15.08
C ARG A 47 16.93 5.45 15.12
N ARG A 48 17.19 4.49 16.04
CA ARG A 48 16.33 3.32 16.24
C ARG A 48 14.91 3.69 16.69
N ARG A 49 14.76 4.68 17.58
CA ARG A 49 13.43 5.18 17.99
C ARG A 49 12.70 5.86 16.83
N GLN A 50 13.37 6.64 15.99
CA GLN A 50 12.77 7.27 14.81
C GLN A 50 12.35 6.23 13.77
N ILE A 51 13.17 5.22 13.51
CA ILE A 51 12.82 4.12 12.59
C ILE A 51 11.63 3.32 13.14
N ARG A 52 11.61 3.00 14.44
CA ARG A 52 10.45 2.33 15.05
C ARG A 52 9.18 3.16 14.96
N ARG A 53 9.22 4.49 15.19
CA ARG A 53 8.07 5.38 15.04
C ARG A 53 7.59 5.47 13.60
N ALA A 54 8.51 5.51 12.62
CA ALA A 54 8.16 5.48 11.20
C ALA A 54 7.52 4.15 10.80
N LEU A 55 8.06 3.01 11.27
CA LEU A 55 7.50 1.68 11.03
C LEU A 55 6.13 1.50 11.68
N THR A 56 5.92 2.02 12.91
CA THR A 56 4.59 1.98 13.55
C THR A 56 3.58 2.86 12.83
N ALA A 57 3.97 4.05 12.34
CA ALA A 57 3.09 4.90 11.55
C ALA A 57 2.68 4.23 10.22
N VAL A 58 3.63 3.59 9.53
CA VAL A 58 3.35 2.82 8.30
C VAL A 58 2.45 1.61 8.60
N ALA A 59 2.70 0.89 9.70
CA ALA A 59 1.87 -0.24 10.09
C ALA A 59 0.43 0.18 10.45
N VAL A 60 0.25 1.30 11.13
CA VAL A 60 -1.08 1.87 11.46
C VAL A 60 -1.80 2.32 10.19
N LEU A 61 -1.10 2.97 9.24
CA LEU A 61 -1.66 3.34 7.94
C LEU A 61 -2.06 2.11 7.12
N ALA A 62 -1.20 1.10 7.06
CA ALA A 62 -1.50 -0.17 6.38
C ALA A 62 -2.69 -0.90 7.02
N ALA A 63 -2.75 -0.95 8.35
CA ALA A 63 -3.88 -1.53 9.08
C ALA A 63 -5.18 -0.73 8.84
N GLY A 64 -5.12 0.60 8.76
CA GLY A 64 -6.24 1.46 8.41
C GLY A 64 -6.75 1.19 6.98
N VAL A 65 -5.85 1.07 6.01
CA VAL A 65 -6.19 0.73 4.62
C VAL A 65 -6.79 -0.67 4.52
N ILE A 66 -6.23 -1.65 5.23
CA ILE A 66 -6.76 -3.03 5.27
C ILE A 66 -8.13 -3.05 5.96
N ALA A 67 -8.30 -2.33 7.06
CA ALA A 67 -9.58 -2.25 7.77
C ALA A 67 -10.66 -1.57 6.92
N THR A 68 -10.34 -0.46 6.21
CA THR A 68 -11.27 0.19 5.29
C THR A 68 -11.57 -0.68 4.08
N ALA A 69 -10.59 -1.42 3.55
CA ALA A 69 -10.81 -2.40 2.48
C ALA A 69 -11.68 -3.56 2.97
N ALA A 70 -11.45 -4.08 4.17
CA ALA A 70 -12.25 -5.16 4.77
C ALA A 70 -13.68 -4.71 5.10
N LEU A 71 -13.88 -3.50 5.63
CA LEU A 71 -15.21 -2.92 5.86
C LEU A 71 -15.96 -2.64 4.55
N ASN A 72 -15.22 -2.32 3.48
CA ASN A 72 -15.77 -2.11 2.14
C ASN A 72 -15.89 -3.39 1.31
N SER A 73 -15.31 -4.51 1.74
CA SER A 73 -15.42 -5.81 1.05
C SER A 73 -16.61 -6.67 1.49
N GLY A 74 -17.44 -6.15 2.40
CA GLY A 74 -18.76 -6.73 2.65
C GLY A 74 -19.54 -6.79 1.34
N THR A 75 -19.93 -7.98 0.90
CA THR A 75 -20.71 -8.37 -0.28
C THR A 75 -21.29 -7.19 -1.08
N ARG A 76 -20.45 -6.39 -1.73
CA ARG A 76 -20.89 -5.37 -2.67
C ARG A 76 -21.36 -6.11 -3.91
N HIS A 77 -22.64 -6.38 -3.96
CA HIS A 77 -23.30 -6.75 -5.20
C HIS A 77 -23.11 -5.56 -6.16
N GLY A 78 -22.81 -5.85 -7.40
CA GLY A 78 -22.44 -4.83 -8.40
C GLY A 78 -23.58 -3.91 -8.81
N TYR A 79 -23.29 -3.07 -9.78
CA TYR A 79 -24.24 -2.22 -10.48
C TYR A 79 -25.39 -3.04 -11.05
N LEU A 80 -26.65 -2.57 -10.92
CA LEU A 80 -27.87 -3.25 -11.33
C LEU A 80 -28.07 -4.66 -10.75
N ASP A 81 -27.36 -5.04 -9.67
CA ASP A 81 -27.57 -6.35 -9.05
C ASP A 81 -28.87 -6.36 -8.24
N PRO A 82 -29.79 -7.32 -8.47
CA PRO A 82 -31.06 -7.43 -7.75
C PRO A 82 -30.91 -7.76 -6.26
N ARG A 83 -29.66 -8.04 -5.78
CA ARG A 83 -29.36 -8.29 -4.37
C ARG A 83 -28.75 -7.06 -3.70
N SER A 84 -28.32 -6.05 -4.48
CA SER A 84 -27.64 -4.86 -3.97
C SER A 84 -28.64 -3.82 -3.46
N ALA A 85 -28.47 -3.41 -2.22
CA ALA A 85 -29.19 -2.28 -1.60
C ALA A 85 -28.51 -0.91 -1.85
N ASP A 86 -27.37 -0.89 -2.54
CA ASP A 86 -26.67 0.35 -2.89
C ASP A 86 -27.54 1.23 -3.79
N PRO A 87 -27.37 2.56 -3.84
CA PRO A 87 -28.11 3.45 -4.73
C PRO A 87 -28.14 2.98 -6.17
N SER A 88 -27.01 2.48 -6.69
CA SER A 88 -26.84 1.94 -8.04
C SER A 88 -27.22 0.46 -8.20
N GLY A 89 -27.71 -0.19 -7.15
CA GLY A 89 -28.25 -1.54 -7.19
C GLY A 89 -29.71 -1.54 -7.62
N SER A 90 -30.35 -2.75 -7.69
CA SER A 90 -31.73 -2.92 -8.12
C SER A 90 -32.57 -3.79 -7.18
N ARG A 91 -32.19 -3.86 -5.89
CA ARG A 91 -32.89 -4.70 -4.92
C ARG A 91 -34.34 -4.28 -4.72
N ALA A 92 -34.61 -2.98 -4.72
CA ALA A 92 -35.98 -2.48 -4.56
C ALA A 92 -36.92 -3.00 -5.66
N VAL A 93 -36.49 -3.00 -6.93
CA VAL A 93 -37.24 -3.58 -8.03
C VAL A 93 -37.47 -5.08 -7.83
N ALA A 94 -36.42 -5.81 -7.43
CA ALA A 94 -36.51 -7.26 -7.24
C ALA A 94 -37.47 -7.65 -6.11
N GLU A 95 -37.47 -6.93 -4.98
CA GLU A 95 -38.42 -7.17 -3.88
C GLU A 95 -39.87 -6.82 -4.27
N LEU A 96 -40.08 -5.71 -4.98
CA LEU A 96 -41.42 -5.34 -5.47
C LEU A 96 -41.95 -6.35 -6.48
N LEU A 97 -41.13 -6.91 -7.36
CA LEU A 97 -41.49 -7.98 -8.29
C LEU A 97 -41.87 -9.26 -7.54
N LYS A 98 -41.09 -9.61 -6.51
CA LYS A 98 -41.38 -10.76 -5.65
C LYS A 98 -42.70 -10.61 -4.90
N GLU A 99 -43.03 -9.44 -4.38
CA GLU A 99 -44.33 -9.14 -3.76
C GLU A 99 -45.49 -9.33 -4.74
N ARG A 100 -45.24 -9.15 -6.04
CA ARG A 100 -46.21 -9.39 -7.12
C ARG A 100 -46.21 -10.84 -7.61
N GLY A 101 -45.48 -11.75 -6.98
CA GLY A 101 -45.41 -13.16 -7.32
C GLY A 101 -44.45 -13.50 -8.46
N VAL A 102 -43.59 -12.59 -8.87
CA VAL A 102 -42.55 -12.86 -9.89
C VAL A 102 -41.35 -13.54 -9.25
N THR A 103 -40.95 -14.69 -9.78
CA THR A 103 -39.74 -15.40 -9.32
C THR A 103 -38.51 -14.84 -10.02
N THR A 104 -37.62 -14.19 -9.29
CA THR A 104 -36.40 -13.61 -9.85
C THR A 104 -35.21 -14.52 -9.63
N ARG A 105 -34.48 -14.87 -10.69
CA ARG A 105 -33.22 -15.63 -10.68
C ARG A 105 -32.10 -14.81 -11.31
N ALA A 106 -31.09 -14.46 -10.52
CA ALA A 106 -29.89 -13.83 -11.03
C ALA A 106 -28.91 -14.89 -11.58
N VAL A 107 -28.40 -14.68 -12.79
CA VAL A 107 -27.42 -15.52 -13.49
C VAL A 107 -26.28 -14.67 -14.02
N THR A 108 -25.13 -15.29 -14.20
CA THR A 108 -23.88 -14.54 -14.56
C THR A 108 -23.26 -15.02 -15.88
N THR A 109 -23.82 -16.07 -16.48
CA THR A 109 -23.34 -16.60 -17.77
C THR A 109 -24.46 -16.58 -18.83
N ALA A 110 -24.09 -16.36 -20.09
CA ALA A 110 -25.01 -16.34 -21.22
C ALA A 110 -25.72 -17.70 -21.40
N ARG A 111 -25.01 -18.78 -21.10
CA ARG A 111 -25.59 -20.15 -21.19
C ARG A 111 -26.67 -20.35 -20.15
N GLU A 112 -26.44 -20.02 -18.86
CA GLU A 112 -27.45 -20.09 -17.82
C GLU A 112 -28.66 -19.21 -18.14
N ALA A 113 -28.45 -18.04 -18.74
CA ALA A 113 -29.52 -17.13 -19.17
C ALA A 113 -30.37 -17.75 -20.29
N ALA A 114 -29.69 -18.34 -21.29
CA ALA A 114 -30.38 -18.99 -22.41
C ALA A 114 -31.13 -20.24 -21.98
N ASP A 115 -30.55 -21.09 -21.14
CA ASP A 115 -31.16 -22.33 -20.62
C ASP A 115 -32.42 -22.03 -19.76
N ALA A 116 -32.47 -20.87 -19.10
CA ALA A 116 -33.60 -20.44 -18.30
C ALA A 116 -34.64 -19.62 -19.08
N ALA A 117 -34.31 -19.19 -20.32
CA ALA A 117 -35.25 -18.44 -21.16
C ALA A 117 -36.36 -19.35 -21.72
N GLY A 118 -37.60 -18.88 -21.66
CA GLY A 118 -38.76 -19.62 -22.13
C GLY A 118 -40.00 -18.74 -22.28
N PRO A 119 -41.12 -19.31 -22.73
CA PRO A 119 -42.34 -18.52 -23.03
C PRO A 119 -42.96 -17.84 -21.80
N ARG A 120 -42.63 -18.35 -20.59
CA ARG A 120 -43.11 -17.80 -19.33
C ARG A 120 -42.06 -16.92 -18.64
N THR A 121 -40.94 -16.64 -19.32
CA THR A 121 -39.79 -15.95 -18.76
C THR A 121 -39.62 -14.56 -19.35
N THR A 122 -39.30 -13.59 -18.51
CA THR A 122 -38.67 -12.34 -18.92
C THR A 122 -37.16 -12.49 -18.73
N LEU A 123 -36.40 -12.36 -19.81
CA LEU A 123 -34.90 -12.30 -19.74
C LEU A 123 -34.46 -10.84 -19.73
N LEU A 124 -33.88 -10.39 -18.64
CA LEU A 124 -33.25 -9.09 -18.54
C LEU A 124 -31.74 -9.21 -18.75
N VAL A 125 -31.20 -8.51 -19.75
CA VAL A 125 -29.78 -8.38 -20.01
C VAL A 125 -29.33 -6.98 -19.57
N THR A 126 -28.56 -6.90 -18.47
CA THR A 126 -28.24 -5.62 -17.83
C THR A 126 -27.15 -4.85 -18.53
N ASP A 127 -26.20 -5.51 -19.20
CA ASP A 127 -25.09 -4.89 -19.93
C ASP A 127 -24.84 -5.65 -21.24
N PRO A 128 -25.64 -5.40 -22.30
CA PRO A 128 -25.46 -6.08 -23.58
C PRO A 128 -24.10 -5.81 -24.23
N ASP A 129 -23.47 -4.67 -23.93
CA ASP A 129 -22.20 -4.26 -24.55
C ASP A 129 -20.99 -5.03 -24.00
N ARG A 130 -21.14 -5.67 -22.84
CA ARG A 130 -20.13 -6.59 -22.30
C ARG A 130 -20.11 -7.96 -22.95
N LEU A 131 -21.13 -8.30 -23.73
CA LEU A 131 -21.19 -9.60 -24.36
C LEU A 131 -20.19 -9.72 -25.50
N GLY A 132 -19.36 -10.76 -25.47
CA GLY A 132 -18.55 -11.18 -26.61
C GLY A 132 -19.40 -11.73 -27.74
N THR A 133 -18.79 -12.12 -28.85
CA THR A 133 -19.50 -12.64 -30.03
C THR A 133 -20.30 -13.91 -29.70
N THR A 134 -19.64 -14.87 -29.05
CA THR A 134 -20.26 -16.16 -28.67
C THR A 134 -21.43 -15.95 -27.70
N GLN A 135 -21.31 -15.10 -26.68
CA GLN A 135 -22.39 -14.80 -25.76
C GLN A 135 -23.56 -14.12 -26.46
N ARG A 136 -23.29 -13.19 -27.39
CA ARG A 136 -24.35 -12.55 -28.20
C ARG A 136 -25.10 -13.57 -29.06
N ASP A 137 -24.41 -14.51 -29.67
CA ASP A 137 -25.01 -15.57 -30.46
C ASP A 137 -25.91 -16.49 -29.61
N ILE A 138 -25.45 -16.85 -28.40
CA ILE A 138 -26.26 -17.64 -27.45
C ILE A 138 -27.50 -16.85 -27.01
N ILE A 139 -27.35 -15.59 -26.61
CA ILE A 139 -28.49 -14.75 -26.20
C ILE A 139 -29.43 -14.48 -27.39
N ARG A 140 -28.88 -14.24 -28.59
CA ARG A 140 -29.71 -14.09 -29.80
C ARG A 140 -30.56 -15.33 -30.08
N SER A 141 -29.96 -16.51 -29.99
CA SER A 141 -30.69 -17.77 -30.14
C SER A 141 -31.79 -17.91 -29.08
N ALA A 142 -31.53 -17.52 -27.84
CA ALA A 142 -32.54 -17.51 -26.78
C ALA A 142 -33.68 -16.52 -27.08
N ILE A 143 -33.38 -15.32 -27.58
CA ILE A 143 -34.39 -14.35 -28.03
C ILE A 143 -35.30 -14.94 -29.09
N ASP A 144 -34.72 -15.56 -30.12
CA ASP A 144 -35.47 -16.07 -31.28
C ASP A 144 -36.32 -17.31 -30.95
N LEU A 145 -35.89 -18.15 -30.01
CA LEU A 145 -36.48 -19.46 -29.74
C LEU A 145 -37.34 -19.52 -28.48
N SER A 146 -37.14 -18.65 -27.50
CA SER A 146 -37.81 -18.75 -26.19
C SER A 146 -39.30 -18.47 -26.22
N GLY A 147 -39.78 -17.62 -27.13
CA GLY A 147 -41.18 -17.12 -27.11
C GLY A 147 -41.53 -16.26 -25.89
N GLY A 148 -40.53 -15.95 -25.05
CA GLY A 148 -40.65 -15.08 -23.88
C GLY A 148 -40.42 -13.61 -24.22
N ARG A 149 -40.29 -12.81 -23.18
CA ARG A 149 -39.88 -11.41 -23.31
C ARG A 149 -38.40 -11.28 -23.04
N THR A 150 -37.68 -10.49 -23.84
CA THR A 150 -36.32 -10.08 -23.55
C THR A 150 -36.24 -8.56 -23.36
N VAL A 151 -35.57 -8.09 -22.31
CA VAL A 151 -35.32 -6.68 -22.04
C VAL A 151 -33.83 -6.44 -22.13
N LEU A 152 -33.40 -5.58 -23.07
CA LEU A 152 -32.01 -5.17 -23.25
C LEU A 152 -31.84 -3.74 -22.72
N LEU A 153 -30.95 -3.55 -21.76
CA LEU A 153 -30.69 -2.24 -21.19
C LEU A 153 -29.58 -1.52 -21.97
N ALA A 154 -29.85 -0.33 -22.42
CA ALA A 154 -28.95 0.60 -23.10
C ALA A 154 -28.01 -0.05 -24.14
N PRO A 155 -28.50 -0.98 -25.03
CA PRO A 155 -27.62 -1.61 -26.00
C PRO A 155 -27.10 -0.59 -27.01
N SER A 156 -25.77 -0.54 -27.18
CA SER A 156 -25.14 0.28 -28.22
C SER A 156 -25.28 -0.33 -29.62
N SER A 157 -24.86 0.43 -30.63
CA SER A 157 -24.90 -0.06 -32.04
C SER A 157 -24.10 -1.36 -32.23
N HIS A 158 -23.04 -1.57 -31.40
CA HIS A 158 -22.24 -2.79 -31.45
C HIS A 158 -23.06 -4.04 -31.04
N SER A 159 -23.76 -3.95 -29.93
CA SER A 159 -24.59 -5.03 -29.41
C SER A 159 -25.83 -5.25 -30.24
N LEU A 160 -26.48 -4.16 -30.73
CA LEU A 160 -27.67 -4.22 -31.56
C LEU A 160 -27.46 -4.99 -32.88
N THR A 161 -26.27 -4.89 -33.47
CA THR A 161 -25.95 -5.62 -34.71
C THR A 161 -26.13 -7.12 -34.56
N GLY A 162 -25.76 -7.69 -33.40
CA GLY A 162 -25.92 -9.11 -33.10
C GLY A 162 -27.26 -9.47 -32.45
N LEU A 163 -27.72 -8.66 -31.49
CA LEU A 163 -28.89 -8.99 -30.67
C LEU A 163 -30.24 -8.56 -31.27
N SER A 164 -30.26 -7.47 -32.04
CA SER A 164 -31.50 -6.89 -32.58
C SER A 164 -31.28 -6.26 -33.97
N PRO A 165 -30.95 -7.06 -35.00
CA PRO A 165 -30.69 -6.53 -36.34
C PRO A 165 -31.91 -5.79 -36.87
N GLY A 166 -31.68 -4.63 -37.52
CA GLY A 166 -32.73 -3.72 -37.99
C GLY A 166 -33.03 -2.56 -37.02
N VAL A 167 -32.35 -2.53 -35.85
CA VAL A 167 -32.38 -1.39 -34.92
C VAL A 167 -31.00 -0.73 -34.88
N ARG A 168 -30.97 0.60 -34.77
CA ARG A 168 -29.77 1.40 -34.63
C ARG A 168 -29.92 2.41 -33.50
N THR A 169 -28.83 2.84 -32.92
CA THR A 169 -28.83 4.00 -32.03
C THR A 169 -28.99 5.28 -32.83
N ALA A 170 -29.83 6.20 -32.36
CA ALA A 170 -30.03 7.54 -32.92
C ALA A 170 -29.30 8.65 -32.16
N GLY A 171 -28.40 8.27 -31.23
CA GLY A 171 -27.64 9.16 -30.37
C GLY A 171 -28.06 9.13 -28.92
N ALA A 172 -27.52 10.04 -28.12
CA ALA A 172 -27.87 10.19 -26.72
C ALA A 172 -29.28 10.83 -26.57
N ALA A 173 -30.01 10.37 -25.58
CA ALA A 173 -31.29 10.97 -25.19
C ALA A 173 -31.06 12.14 -24.23
N ASP A 174 -31.96 13.14 -24.28
CA ASP A 174 -31.96 14.20 -23.28
C ASP A 174 -32.34 13.65 -21.90
N THR A 175 -31.91 14.33 -20.84
CA THR A 175 -32.17 13.92 -19.44
C THR A 175 -33.54 14.32 -18.92
N ASN A 176 -34.48 14.68 -19.80
CA ASN A 176 -35.86 15.00 -19.43
C ASN A 176 -36.73 13.73 -19.22
N HIS A 177 -37.80 13.90 -18.48
CA HIS A 177 -38.80 12.84 -18.24
C HIS A 177 -39.92 12.94 -19.27
N PRO A 178 -39.79 12.32 -20.45
CA PRO A 178 -40.78 12.44 -21.50
C PRO A 178 -42.10 11.75 -21.15
N ASP A 179 -43.19 12.24 -21.75
CA ASP A 179 -44.47 11.51 -21.77
C ASP A 179 -44.36 10.25 -22.63
N PRO A 180 -45.17 9.22 -22.37
CA PRO A 180 -45.07 7.96 -23.11
C PRO A 180 -45.17 8.10 -24.63
N GLY A 181 -46.03 8.98 -25.14
CA GLY A 181 -46.23 9.22 -26.57
C GLY A 181 -46.66 7.98 -27.38
N CYS A 182 -47.14 6.94 -26.72
CA CYS A 182 -47.52 5.66 -27.31
C CYS A 182 -48.73 5.02 -26.59
N THR A 183 -49.20 3.89 -27.11
CA THR A 183 -50.34 3.14 -26.56
C THR A 183 -49.93 1.88 -25.80
N LEU A 184 -48.63 1.68 -25.52
CA LEU A 184 -48.16 0.53 -24.72
C LEU A 184 -48.74 0.60 -23.31
N PRO A 185 -49.49 -0.44 -22.84
CA PRO A 185 -50.12 -0.40 -21.51
C PRO A 185 -49.12 -0.12 -20.37
N ALA A 186 -47.92 -0.69 -20.44
CA ALA A 186 -46.88 -0.45 -19.47
C ALA A 186 -46.46 1.04 -19.40
N ALA A 187 -46.30 1.67 -20.55
CA ALA A 187 -45.93 3.07 -20.66
C ALA A 187 -47.06 4.02 -20.26
N THR A 188 -48.29 3.75 -20.74
CA THR A 188 -49.46 4.57 -20.39
C THR A 188 -49.82 4.52 -18.91
N SER A 189 -49.67 3.36 -18.28
CA SER A 189 -49.86 3.23 -16.81
C SER A 189 -48.76 3.85 -15.98
N ALA A 190 -47.53 3.92 -16.49
CA ALA A 190 -46.42 4.57 -15.84
C ALA A 190 -46.50 6.10 -15.96
N GLY A 191 -47.05 6.60 -17.08
CA GLY A 191 -46.98 8.02 -17.39
C GLY A 191 -45.57 8.46 -17.69
N ARG A 192 -45.14 9.63 -17.18
CA ARG A 192 -43.76 10.11 -17.32
C ARG A 192 -42.82 9.17 -16.62
N ALA A 193 -41.68 8.89 -17.19
CA ALA A 193 -40.65 8.05 -16.62
C ALA A 193 -39.25 8.56 -17.03
N ASP A 194 -38.26 8.25 -16.21
CA ASP A 194 -36.87 8.64 -16.42
C ASP A 194 -36.17 7.68 -17.39
N THR A 195 -36.59 7.72 -18.65
CA THR A 195 -35.98 6.96 -19.73
C THR A 195 -34.96 7.74 -20.52
N GLY A 196 -34.71 9.00 -20.14
CA GLY A 196 -33.70 9.87 -20.69
C GLY A 196 -32.29 9.64 -20.15
N GLY A 197 -31.31 10.41 -20.63
CA GLY A 197 -29.92 10.31 -20.19
C GLY A 197 -29.12 9.15 -20.78
N GLY A 198 -29.77 8.24 -21.52
CA GLY A 198 -29.15 7.09 -22.17
C GLY A 198 -29.20 7.20 -23.70
N LEU A 199 -29.72 6.15 -24.37
CA LEU A 199 -29.70 6.01 -25.80
C LEU A 199 -31.13 6.14 -26.43
N ARG A 200 -31.17 6.70 -27.61
CA ARG A 200 -32.36 6.70 -28.50
C ARG A 200 -32.16 5.70 -29.61
N TYR A 201 -33.26 5.20 -30.14
CA TYR A 201 -33.25 4.16 -31.15
C TYR A 201 -34.06 4.53 -32.39
N THR A 202 -33.64 4.04 -33.53
CA THR A 202 -34.39 4.07 -34.77
C THR A 202 -34.47 2.67 -35.36
N THR A 203 -35.58 2.36 -36.03
CA THR A 203 -35.79 1.04 -36.63
C THR A 203 -36.57 1.14 -37.92
N THR A 204 -36.31 0.19 -38.84
CA THR A 204 -37.09 -0.01 -40.08
C THR A 204 -38.04 -1.20 -39.97
N LEU A 205 -38.03 -1.89 -38.79
CA LEU A 205 -38.92 -3.06 -38.58
C LEU A 205 -40.36 -2.62 -38.41
N THR A 206 -41.29 -3.37 -39.04
CA THR A 206 -42.72 -3.15 -38.93
C THR A 206 -43.26 -3.82 -37.67
N GLY A 207 -44.41 -3.33 -37.16
CA GLY A 207 -45.03 -3.88 -35.96
C GLY A 207 -44.34 -3.48 -34.64
N THR A 208 -43.45 -2.52 -34.70
CA THR A 208 -42.75 -2.01 -33.50
C THR A 208 -43.61 -0.99 -32.76
N THR A 209 -43.48 -0.96 -31.44
CA THR A 209 -44.08 0.09 -30.60
C THR A 209 -42.95 0.98 -30.08
N ALA A 210 -43.03 2.28 -30.36
CA ALA A 210 -42.08 3.29 -30.00
C ALA A 210 -42.64 4.21 -28.91
N CYS A 211 -41.94 4.34 -27.78
CA CYS A 211 -42.41 5.11 -26.63
C CYS A 211 -41.29 6.04 -26.09
N TYR A 212 -41.71 7.04 -25.33
CA TYR A 212 -40.82 8.02 -24.66
C TYR A 212 -39.91 8.73 -25.65
N PRO A 213 -40.47 9.57 -26.53
CA PRO A 213 -39.67 10.25 -27.55
C PRO A 213 -38.73 11.29 -26.94
N SER A 214 -37.48 11.32 -27.38
CA SER A 214 -36.47 12.33 -27.07
C SER A 214 -35.85 12.80 -28.39
N GLY A 215 -35.95 14.08 -28.71
CA GLY A 215 -35.46 14.61 -29.99
C GLY A 215 -36.07 13.98 -31.23
N GLY A 216 -37.27 13.40 -31.12
CA GLY A 216 -38.01 12.74 -32.22
C GLY A 216 -37.84 11.22 -32.31
N ASP A 217 -36.83 10.66 -31.65
CA ASP A 217 -36.57 9.21 -31.60
C ASP A 217 -36.93 8.61 -30.23
N PRO A 218 -37.47 7.38 -30.17
CA PRO A 218 -37.87 6.74 -28.92
C PRO A 218 -36.68 6.28 -28.08
N THR A 219 -36.84 6.33 -26.74
CA THR A 219 -35.93 5.72 -25.78
C THR A 219 -36.35 4.34 -25.34
N LEU A 220 -37.61 3.95 -25.65
CA LEU A 220 -38.14 2.61 -25.46
C LEU A 220 -38.73 2.08 -26.75
N LEU A 221 -38.25 0.93 -27.20
CA LEU A 221 -38.81 0.19 -28.33
C LEU A 221 -39.27 -1.20 -27.91
N VAL A 222 -40.43 -1.62 -28.37
CA VAL A 222 -40.90 -3.01 -28.25
C VAL A 222 -41.01 -3.61 -29.67
N LEU A 223 -40.23 -4.67 -29.89
CA LEU A 223 -40.09 -5.36 -31.16
C LEU A 223 -40.78 -6.73 -31.06
N PRO A 224 -41.65 -7.13 -31.98
CA PRO A 224 -42.14 -8.49 -32.04
C PRO A 224 -40.98 -9.43 -32.41
N THR A 225 -40.82 -10.53 -31.67
CA THR A 225 -39.75 -11.51 -31.89
C THR A 225 -40.34 -12.72 -32.61
N GLY A 226 -40.15 -12.80 -33.91
CA GLY A 226 -40.42 -13.96 -34.76
C GLY A 226 -41.79 -14.67 -34.57
N PRO A 227 -41.91 -15.91 -35.09
CA PRO A 227 -43.17 -16.66 -35.06
C PRO A 227 -43.49 -17.26 -33.69
N THR A 228 -42.59 -17.22 -32.74
CA THR A 228 -42.74 -17.83 -31.39
C THR A 228 -43.60 -17.01 -30.45
N GLY A 229 -43.98 -15.77 -30.82
CA GLY A 229 -44.88 -14.90 -30.04
C GLY A 229 -44.21 -14.16 -28.88
N GLY A 230 -42.88 -14.15 -28.81
CA GLY A 230 -42.10 -13.33 -27.85
C GLY A 230 -41.99 -11.88 -28.31
N ASP A 231 -41.43 -11.04 -27.43
CA ASP A 231 -41.09 -9.66 -27.73
C ASP A 231 -39.73 -9.27 -27.14
N THR A 232 -39.08 -8.32 -27.82
CA THR A 232 -37.81 -7.74 -27.33
C THR A 232 -38.04 -6.28 -27.02
N VAL A 233 -37.77 -5.89 -25.80
CA VAL A 233 -37.84 -4.52 -25.31
C VAL A 233 -36.42 -3.94 -25.26
N LEU A 234 -36.20 -2.82 -25.95
CA LEU A 234 -34.98 -2.02 -25.84
C LEU A 234 -35.31 -0.82 -24.97
N LEU A 235 -34.57 -0.67 -23.88
CA LEU A 235 -34.70 0.45 -22.97
C LEU A 235 -33.38 1.26 -23.02
N GLY A 236 -33.46 2.54 -23.35
CA GLY A 236 -32.31 3.39 -23.59
C GLY A 236 -31.50 3.79 -22.33
N SER A 237 -32.13 3.65 -21.16
CA SER A 237 -31.48 3.98 -19.86
C SER A 237 -31.85 2.91 -18.84
N GLU A 238 -30.92 2.61 -17.98
CA GLU A 238 -31.09 1.73 -16.83
C GLU A 238 -31.67 2.44 -15.59
N THR A 239 -31.80 3.76 -15.62
CA THR A 239 -32.19 4.63 -14.47
C THR A 239 -33.44 4.13 -13.76
N ILE A 240 -34.47 3.67 -14.50
CA ILE A 240 -35.73 3.15 -13.93
C ILE A 240 -35.57 1.88 -13.06
N LEU A 241 -34.40 1.24 -13.08
CA LEU A 241 -34.11 0.05 -12.30
C LEU A 241 -33.18 0.33 -11.08
N LEU A 242 -32.63 1.53 -10.96
CA LEU A 242 -31.74 1.89 -9.87
C LEU A 242 -32.54 2.19 -8.60
N ASN A 243 -32.02 1.73 -7.46
CA ASN A 243 -32.67 1.98 -6.16
C ASN A 243 -32.87 3.48 -5.88
N GLU A 244 -31.90 4.32 -6.28
CA GLU A 244 -31.93 5.76 -6.03
C GLU A 244 -33.04 6.51 -6.81
N SER A 245 -33.37 6.04 -7.98
CA SER A 245 -34.34 6.72 -8.88
C SER A 245 -35.66 5.97 -9.04
N LEU A 246 -35.81 4.79 -8.41
CA LEU A 246 -37.00 3.97 -8.55
C LEU A 246 -38.28 4.67 -8.11
N ALA A 247 -38.21 5.55 -7.11
CA ALA A 247 -39.35 6.28 -6.57
C ALA A 247 -39.71 7.54 -7.39
N ASP A 248 -38.88 7.90 -8.36
CA ASP A 248 -39.11 9.09 -9.17
C ASP A 248 -40.09 8.81 -10.29
N GLU A 249 -40.99 9.79 -10.57
CA GLU A 249 -41.98 9.72 -11.65
C GLU A 249 -42.68 8.33 -11.73
N GLY A 250 -42.82 7.78 -12.94
CA GLY A 250 -43.39 6.46 -13.17
C GLY A 250 -42.40 5.30 -13.26
N ASN A 251 -41.18 5.49 -12.79
CA ASN A 251 -40.05 4.52 -12.92
C ASN A 251 -40.42 3.14 -12.37
N ALA A 252 -40.91 3.08 -11.14
CA ALA A 252 -41.31 1.81 -10.53
C ALA A 252 -42.43 1.14 -11.31
N SER A 253 -43.45 1.89 -11.77
CA SER A 253 -44.56 1.35 -12.55
C SER A 253 -44.07 0.76 -13.87
N LEU A 254 -43.22 1.47 -14.61
CA LEU A 254 -42.66 1.01 -15.87
C LEU A 254 -41.78 -0.23 -15.68
N ALA A 255 -40.85 -0.19 -14.73
CA ALA A 255 -39.98 -1.32 -14.43
C ALA A 255 -40.75 -2.59 -14.08
N LEU A 256 -41.70 -2.47 -13.17
CA LEU A 256 -42.52 -3.62 -12.73
C LEU A 256 -43.40 -4.21 -13.84
N GLN A 257 -43.91 -3.39 -14.75
CA GLN A 257 -44.72 -3.86 -15.86
C GLN A 257 -43.90 -4.47 -16.99
N LEU A 258 -42.70 -3.93 -17.24
CA LEU A 258 -41.80 -4.49 -18.24
C LEU A 258 -41.21 -5.83 -17.76
N LEU A 259 -40.67 -5.88 -16.55
CA LEU A 259 -39.99 -7.06 -16.00
C LEU A 259 -40.95 -8.10 -15.44
N GLY A 260 -42.09 -7.68 -14.89
CA GLY A 260 -43.11 -8.54 -14.31
C GLY A 260 -44.18 -9.01 -15.31
N SER A 261 -43.96 -8.86 -16.61
CA SER A 261 -44.92 -9.31 -17.63
C SER A 261 -45.07 -10.82 -17.73
N ARG A 262 -44.13 -11.57 -17.16
CA ARG A 262 -44.09 -13.03 -17.06
C ARG A 262 -43.86 -13.44 -15.60
N PRO A 263 -44.26 -14.66 -15.18
CA PRO A 263 -44.11 -15.12 -13.81
C PRO A 263 -42.68 -15.35 -13.40
N ASP A 264 -41.77 -15.59 -14.36
CA ASP A 264 -40.34 -15.85 -14.09
C ASP A 264 -39.47 -14.76 -14.71
N LEU A 265 -38.54 -14.22 -13.93
CA LEU A 265 -37.55 -13.22 -14.37
C LEU A 265 -36.15 -13.80 -14.25
N VAL A 266 -35.47 -13.91 -15.36
CA VAL A 266 -34.03 -14.22 -15.42
C VAL A 266 -33.26 -12.91 -15.52
N TRP A 267 -32.51 -12.60 -14.48
CA TRP A 267 -31.71 -11.38 -14.38
C TRP A 267 -30.27 -11.70 -14.73
N TYR A 268 -29.88 -11.45 -15.98
CA TYR A 268 -28.53 -11.75 -16.45
C TYR A 268 -27.61 -10.55 -16.23
N LEU A 269 -26.58 -10.79 -15.42
CA LEU A 269 -25.48 -9.86 -15.08
C LEU A 269 -24.20 -10.37 -15.76
N PRO A 270 -23.83 -9.88 -16.95
CA PRO A 270 -22.62 -10.35 -17.63
C PRO A 270 -21.39 -10.21 -16.74
N SER A 271 -20.64 -11.30 -16.56
CA SER A 271 -19.44 -11.35 -15.73
C SER A 271 -18.19 -11.59 -16.58
N LEU A 272 -17.03 -11.19 -16.05
CA LEU A 272 -15.74 -11.49 -16.69
C LEU A 272 -15.45 -13.01 -16.77
N ALA A 273 -16.09 -13.81 -15.89
CA ALA A 273 -15.98 -15.27 -15.93
C ALA A 273 -16.74 -15.92 -17.09
N ASP A 274 -17.68 -15.19 -17.73
CA ASP A 274 -18.41 -15.61 -18.92
C ASP A 274 -17.71 -15.21 -20.23
N SER A 275 -16.49 -14.69 -20.13
CA SER A 275 -15.71 -14.29 -21.31
C SER A 275 -15.40 -15.50 -22.19
N ASP A 276 -15.59 -15.33 -23.51
CA ASP A 276 -15.27 -16.33 -24.51
C ASP A 276 -13.79 -16.76 -24.38
N PRO A 277 -13.48 -18.06 -24.28
CA PRO A 277 -12.10 -18.51 -24.30
C PRO A 277 -11.32 -18.05 -25.55
N ALA A 278 -12.01 -17.72 -26.65
CA ALA A 278 -11.39 -17.14 -27.85
C ALA A 278 -11.07 -15.64 -27.73
N THR A 279 -11.74 -14.94 -26.82
CA THR A 279 -11.49 -13.53 -26.47
C THR A 279 -10.92 -13.39 -25.05
N ALA A 280 -10.75 -14.51 -24.33
CA ALA A 280 -9.95 -14.51 -23.14
C ALA A 280 -8.59 -13.91 -23.50
N PRO A 281 -8.14 -12.87 -22.81
CA PRO A 281 -6.82 -12.32 -23.05
C PRO A 281 -5.85 -13.50 -23.01
N SER A 282 -5.05 -13.66 -24.09
CA SER A 282 -3.95 -14.63 -24.13
C SER A 282 -3.29 -14.65 -22.75
N GLU A 283 -2.92 -15.83 -22.27
CA GLU A 283 -2.32 -16.08 -20.94
C GLU A 283 -1.07 -15.21 -20.63
N ASP A 284 -0.67 -14.37 -21.57
CA ASP A 284 0.38 -13.35 -21.45
C ASP A 284 -0.08 -12.03 -20.75
N LYS A 285 -1.33 -11.90 -20.31
CA LYS A 285 -1.69 -10.78 -19.42
C LYS A 285 -1.08 -11.05 -18.06
N GLY A 286 0.04 -10.40 -17.81
CA GLY A 286 0.75 -10.44 -16.55
C GLY A 286 -0.18 -9.99 -15.41
N LEU A 287 0.10 -10.44 -14.19
CA LEU A 287 -0.62 -10.01 -12.97
C LEU A 287 -0.83 -8.49 -12.88
N LEU A 288 -0.05 -7.70 -13.61
CA LEU A 288 -0.14 -6.24 -13.69
C LEU A 288 -1.35 -5.74 -14.50
N ASP A 289 -1.85 -6.52 -15.46
CA ASP A 289 -3.04 -6.15 -16.27
C ASP A 289 -4.36 -6.38 -15.52
N LEU A 290 -4.32 -7.15 -14.43
CA LEU A 290 -5.43 -7.34 -13.49
C LEU A 290 -5.57 -6.17 -12.51
N VAL A 291 -4.59 -5.25 -12.49
CA VAL A 291 -4.62 -4.08 -11.60
C VAL A 291 -5.50 -3.00 -12.22
N PRO A 292 -6.56 -2.54 -11.55
CA PRO A 292 -7.41 -1.45 -12.05
C PRO A 292 -6.57 -0.23 -12.44
N ALA A 293 -6.91 0.44 -13.55
CA ALA A 293 -6.14 1.56 -14.10
C ALA A 293 -5.84 2.70 -13.09
N GLY A 294 -6.67 2.83 -12.05
CA GLY A 294 -6.44 3.78 -10.95
C GLY A 294 -5.24 3.44 -10.06
N TRP A 295 -4.83 2.18 -9.97
CA TRP A 295 -3.71 1.75 -9.14
C TRP A 295 -2.36 2.19 -9.69
N SER A 296 -2.22 2.26 -11.01
CA SER A 296 -1.00 2.76 -11.64
C SER A 296 -0.75 4.23 -11.28
N TRP A 297 -1.80 5.04 -11.24
CA TRP A 297 -1.74 6.44 -10.80
C TRP A 297 -1.47 6.57 -9.29
N ALA A 298 -2.07 5.70 -8.47
CA ALA A 298 -1.81 5.66 -7.03
C ALA A 298 -0.35 5.28 -6.73
N LEU A 299 0.21 4.28 -7.42
CA LEU A 299 1.60 3.86 -7.30
C LEU A 299 2.56 4.97 -7.78
N LEU A 300 2.24 5.64 -8.88
CA LEU A 300 3.02 6.79 -9.37
C LEU A 300 3.05 7.92 -8.34
N GLN A 301 1.90 8.27 -7.75
CA GLN A 301 1.84 9.29 -6.70
C GLN A 301 2.65 8.89 -5.46
N LEU A 302 2.57 7.63 -5.04
CA LEU A 302 3.33 7.10 -3.92
C LEU A 302 4.84 7.11 -4.20
N PHE A 303 5.25 6.80 -5.43
CA PHE A 303 6.64 6.90 -5.89
C PHE A 303 7.12 8.35 -5.87
N VAL A 304 6.35 9.28 -6.44
CA VAL A 304 6.68 10.72 -6.41
C VAL A 304 6.78 11.24 -4.98
N ALA A 305 5.84 10.86 -4.10
CA ALA A 305 5.88 11.24 -2.68
C ALA A 305 7.12 10.66 -1.98
N ALA A 306 7.51 9.42 -2.26
CA ALA A 306 8.71 8.79 -1.73
C ALA A 306 9.99 9.49 -2.21
N VAL A 307 10.07 9.84 -3.50
CA VAL A 307 11.20 10.62 -4.07
C VAL A 307 11.29 12.00 -3.44
N LEU A 308 10.18 12.72 -3.31
CA LEU A 308 10.15 14.03 -2.66
C LEU A 308 10.55 13.94 -1.18
N ALA A 309 10.09 12.91 -0.46
CA ALA A 309 10.49 12.66 0.92
C ALA A 309 11.99 12.33 1.03
N ALA A 310 12.53 11.55 0.10
CA ALA A 310 13.95 11.23 0.03
C ALA A 310 14.80 12.48 -0.26
N LEU A 311 14.39 13.32 -1.22
CA LEU A 311 15.04 14.60 -1.54
C LEU A 311 14.96 15.58 -0.36
N TRP A 312 13.80 15.67 0.31
CA TRP A 312 13.65 16.50 1.49
C TRP A 312 14.56 16.03 2.63
N ARG A 313 14.68 14.72 2.83
CA ARG A 313 15.57 14.13 3.81
C ARG A 313 17.04 14.30 3.43
N ALA A 314 17.39 14.18 2.14
CA ALA A 314 18.74 14.39 1.62
C ALA A 314 19.21 15.84 1.85
N ARG A 315 18.32 16.82 1.74
CA ARG A 315 18.62 18.23 2.08
C ARG A 315 18.95 18.46 3.55
N ARG A 316 18.51 17.56 4.45
CA ARG A 316 18.87 17.62 5.89
C ARG A 316 20.21 16.97 6.22
N LEU A 317 20.75 16.16 5.33
CA LEU A 317 22.13 15.71 5.38
C LEU A 317 22.94 16.82 4.71
N GLY A 318 23.39 17.80 5.50
CA GLY A 318 24.31 18.82 5.01
C GLY A 318 25.51 18.18 4.30
N PRO A 319 26.29 18.93 3.50
CA PRO A 319 27.49 18.40 2.88
C PRO A 319 28.34 17.72 3.97
N LEU A 320 28.87 16.52 3.69
CA LEU A 320 29.86 15.87 4.53
C LEU A 320 31.02 16.83 4.61
N VAL A 321 31.00 17.71 5.62
CA VAL A 321 32.15 18.50 6.00
C VAL A 321 33.09 17.50 6.64
N THR A 322 34.16 17.14 5.96
CA THR A 322 35.31 16.53 6.58
C THR A 322 35.79 17.54 7.62
N GLU A 323 35.42 17.33 8.90
CA GLU A 323 35.96 18.09 9.97
C GLU A 323 37.50 17.90 9.90
N LYS A 324 38.21 18.92 9.46
CA LYS A 324 39.62 19.02 9.71
C LYS A 324 39.72 19.13 11.21
N LEU A 325 40.09 18.02 11.89
CA LEU A 325 40.44 18.03 13.31
C LEU A 325 41.45 19.15 13.54
N PRO A 326 41.13 20.18 14.32
CA PRO A 326 42.01 21.36 14.46
C PRO A 326 43.23 21.07 15.29
N VAL A 327 43.43 19.82 15.72
CA VAL A 327 44.56 19.42 16.59
C VAL A 327 45.33 18.31 15.88
N ALA A 328 46.42 18.67 15.25
CA ALA A 328 47.49 17.71 14.98
C ALA A 328 48.11 17.35 16.33
N ILE A 329 47.65 16.27 16.98
CA ILE A 329 48.28 15.71 18.17
C ILE A 329 49.67 15.26 17.72
N ARG A 330 50.73 15.91 18.26
CA ARG A 330 52.09 15.46 17.97
C ARG A 330 52.22 14.01 18.43
N ALA A 331 52.88 13.17 17.65
CA ALA A 331 53.08 11.76 17.98
C ALA A 331 53.67 11.56 19.39
N SER A 332 54.46 12.54 19.85
CA SER A 332 55.03 12.60 21.20
C SER A 332 53.97 12.72 22.31
N GLU A 333 52.88 13.48 22.10
CA GLU A 333 51.82 13.63 23.10
C GLU A 333 50.99 12.35 23.25
N ALA A 334 50.76 11.62 22.15
CA ALA A 334 50.08 10.34 22.18
C ALA A 334 50.88 9.26 22.90
N THR A 335 52.22 9.26 22.74
CA THR A 335 53.13 8.33 23.44
C THR A 335 53.21 8.67 24.91
N GLU A 336 53.32 9.96 25.26
CA GLU A 336 53.37 10.42 26.66
C GLU A 336 52.03 10.11 27.39
N GLY A 337 50.89 10.34 26.74
CA GLY A 337 49.56 9.99 27.28
C GLY A 337 49.43 8.49 27.56
N ARG A 338 49.97 7.63 26.67
CA ARG A 338 49.97 6.18 26.85
C ARG A 338 50.91 5.74 27.97
N ALA A 339 52.11 6.36 28.07
CA ALA A 339 53.06 6.09 29.14
C ALA A 339 52.47 6.46 30.53
N ARG A 340 51.76 7.60 30.62
CA ARG A 340 51.09 8.00 31.87
C ARG A 340 49.97 7.00 32.26
N LEU A 341 49.23 6.46 31.29
CA LEU A 341 48.20 5.44 31.55
C LEU A 341 48.80 4.14 32.06
N TYR A 342 49.90 3.65 31.45
CA TYR A 342 50.59 2.44 31.93
C TYR A 342 51.13 2.61 33.35
N ARG A 343 51.71 3.78 33.67
CA ARG A 343 52.16 4.09 35.02
C ARG A 343 51.02 4.13 36.03
N LYS A 344 49.93 4.80 35.69
CA LYS A 344 48.75 4.89 36.58
C LYS A 344 48.09 3.54 36.85
N ALA A 345 48.18 2.62 35.88
CA ALA A 345 47.60 1.27 35.98
C ALA A 345 48.60 0.26 36.56
N ASP A 346 49.81 0.66 36.92
CA ASP A 346 50.92 -0.22 37.38
C ASP A 346 51.19 -1.40 36.42
N ALA A 347 50.94 -1.17 35.11
CA ALA A 347 50.96 -2.21 34.08
C ALA A 347 52.36 -2.32 33.42
N ARG A 348 53.42 -2.53 34.22
CA ARG A 348 54.81 -2.67 33.74
C ARG A 348 54.99 -3.89 32.84
N ASP A 349 54.35 -4.99 33.18
CA ASP A 349 54.32 -6.23 32.38
C ASP A 349 53.83 -5.97 30.96
N ARG A 350 52.75 -5.22 30.84
CA ARG A 350 52.15 -4.87 29.55
C ARG A 350 53.07 -3.94 28.74
N ALA A 351 53.70 -2.95 29.41
CA ALA A 351 54.64 -2.04 28.76
C ALA A 351 55.85 -2.80 28.24
N ALA A 352 56.48 -3.67 29.08
CA ALA A 352 57.61 -4.48 28.67
C ALA A 352 57.29 -5.43 27.52
N THR A 353 56.10 -6.06 27.56
CA THR A 353 55.61 -6.96 26.47
C THR A 353 55.49 -6.22 25.15
N VAL A 354 54.90 -5.01 25.14
CA VAL A 354 54.75 -4.19 23.94
C VAL A 354 56.11 -3.71 23.40
N LEU A 355 56.99 -3.24 24.26
CA LEU A 355 58.34 -2.81 23.86
C LEU A 355 59.14 -3.95 23.22
N ARG A 356 59.16 -5.12 23.87
CA ARG A 356 59.84 -6.31 23.35
C ARG A 356 59.25 -6.78 22.04
N ALA A 357 57.89 -6.83 21.90
CA ALA A 357 57.23 -7.24 20.68
C ALA A 357 57.61 -6.32 19.50
N ALA A 358 57.50 -5.02 19.69
CA ALA A 358 57.89 -4.04 18.68
C ALA A 358 59.37 -4.14 18.27
N THR A 359 60.27 -4.35 19.23
CA THR A 359 61.72 -4.51 18.95
C THR A 359 61.97 -5.83 18.20
N ARG A 360 61.35 -6.94 18.57
CA ARG A 360 61.45 -8.22 17.84
C ARG A 360 61.05 -8.09 16.38
N GLU A 361 59.92 -7.44 16.10
CA GLU A 361 59.46 -7.21 14.72
C GLU A 361 60.47 -6.37 13.92
N ARG A 362 61.04 -5.29 14.51
CA ARG A 362 62.04 -4.47 13.85
C ARG A 362 63.35 -5.22 13.62
N LEU A 363 63.80 -5.96 14.61
CA LEU A 363 65.02 -6.75 14.50
C LEU A 363 64.87 -7.90 13.50
N ALA A 364 63.76 -8.59 13.47
CA ALA A 364 63.48 -9.66 12.49
C ALA A 364 63.63 -9.16 11.05
N ALA A 365 63.10 -7.95 10.76
CA ALA A 365 63.27 -7.32 9.46
C ALA A 365 64.72 -6.99 9.13
N LEU A 366 65.54 -6.57 10.12
CA LEU A 366 66.97 -6.22 9.93
C LEU A 366 67.86 -7.43 9.73
N VAL A 367 67.54 -8.58 10.38
CA VAL A 367 68.35 -9.80 10.30
C VAL A 367 67.80 -10.82 9.27
N GLY A 368 66.74 -10.48 8.54
CA GLY A 368 66.18 -11.33 7.48
C GLY A 368 65.35 -12.51 7.98
N VAL A 369 64.86 -12.47 9.22
CA VAL A 369 63.95 -13.48 9.79
C VAL A 369 62.52 -13.14 9.38
N PRO A 370 61.71 -14.11 8.85
CA PRO A 370 60.30 -13.89 8.48
C PRO A 370 59.48 -13.38 9.66
N HIS A 371 58.55 -12.46 9.43
CA HIS A 371 57.65 -11.90 10.48
C HIS A 371 56.92 -12.96 11.28
N THR A 372 56.58 -14.09 10.66
CA THR A 372 55.93 -15.22 11.32
C THR A 372 56.78 -15.89 12.39
N GLN A 373 58.13 -15.74 12.29
CA GLN A 373 59.13 -16.29 13.23
C GLN A 373 59.76 -15.22 14.15
N ALA A 374 59.33 -13.96 14.02
CA ALA A 374 59.83 -12.87 14.86
C ALA A 374 59.60 -13.06 16.37
N HIS A 375 58.64 -13.91 16.73
CA HIS A 375 58.27 -14.20 18.13
C HIS A 375 58.85 -15.54 18.61
N ASP A 376 59.60 -16.25 17.78
CA ASP A 376 60.25 -17.52 18.14
C ASP A 376 61.67 -17.24 18.64
N PRO A 377 61.95 -17.55 19.91
CA PRO A 377 63.31 -17.39 20.50
C PRO A 377 64.36 -18.19 19.75
N ALA A 378 64.01 -19.38 19.22
CA ALA A 378 64.94 -20.27 18.56
C ALA A 378 65.37 -19.74 17.17
N ALA A 379 64.50 -18.95 16.51
CA ALA A 379 64.80 -18.34 15.22
C ALA A 379 65.46 -16.97 15.33
N LEU A 380 64.94 -16.08 16.19
CA LEU A 380 65.35 -14.70 16.25
C LEU A 380 66.63 -14.48 17.07
N ALA A 381 66.81 -15.12 18.26
CA ALA A 381 67.94 -14.84 19.13
C ALA A 381 69.28 -15.23 18.50
N PRO A 382 69.46 -16.39 17.81
CA PRO A 382 70.71 -16.70 17.12
C PRO A 382 70.99 -15.76 15.95
N ALA A 383 69.97 -15.39 15.19
CA ALA A 383 70.13 -14.49 14.04
C ALA A 383 70.59 -13.08 14.46
N VAL A 384 70.04 -12.56 15.55
CA VAL A 384 70.45 -11.29 16.14
C VAL A 384 71.87 -11.42 16.71
N SER A 385 72.22 -12.49 17.48
CA SER A 385 73.51 -12.70 18.06
C SER A 385 74.65 -12.80 17.02
N ALA A 386 74.36 -13.36 15.85
CA ALA A 386 75.26 -13.47 14.72
C ALA A 386 75.71 -12.09 14.14
N ARG A 387 74.91 -11.04 14.37
CA ARG A 387 75.18 -9.68 13.89
C ARG A 387 75.91 -8.80 14.95
N LEU A 388 75.97 -9.25 16.18
CA LEU A 388 76.63 -8.46 17.28
C LEU A 388 78.14 -8.67 17.30
N SER A 389 78.89 -7.57 17.25
CA SER A 389 80.35 -7.58 17.25
C SER A 389 80.97 -7.56 18.64
N GLY A 390 80.17 -7.39 19.69
CA GLY A 390 80.68 -7.18 21.08
C GLY A 390 80.19 -8.23 22.05
N GLY A 391 81.02 -9.13 22.53
CA GLY A 391 80.84 -10.05 23.65
C GLY A 391 79.52 -10.71 23.95
N PRO A 392 79.44 -11.75 24.77
CA PRO A 392 78.18 -12.52 24.99
C PRO A 392 77.20 -11.70 25.81
N ARG A 393 76.19 -11.12 25.12
CA ARG A 393 75.01 -10.55 25.78
C ARG A 393 73.95 -11.59 25.70
N ASP A 394 73.15 -11.75 26.77
CA ASP A 394 71.97 -12.65 26.73
C ASP A 394 70.83 -11.97 25.97
N VAL A 395 70.90 -12.08 24.63
CA VAL A 395 69.86 -11.58 23.71
C VAL A 395 68.53 -12.22 24.01
N THR A 396 68.53 -13.49 24.45
CA THR A 396 67.29 -14.20 24.76
C THR A 396 66.63 -13.62 25.99
N ALA A 397 67.38 -13.35 27.07
CA ALA A 397 66.81 -12.71 28.26
C ALA A 397 66.29 -11.29 27.98
N LEU A 398 66.98 -10.55 27.10
CA LEU A 398 66.58 -9.19 26.74
C LEU A 398 65.26 -9.15 25.91
N LEU A 399 65.15 -10.02 24.90
CA LEU A 399 64.01 -10.04 23.99
C LEU A 399 62.81 -10.86 24.48
N PHE A 400 63.06 -11.89 25.30
CA PHE A 400 62.04 -12.87 25.73
C PHE A 400 61.98 -13.08 27.24
N GLY A 401 62.74 -12.33 28.03
CA GLY A 401 62.85 -12.51 29.47
C GLY A 401 61.64 -12.07 30.27
N THR A 402 61.78 -12.17 31.61
CA THR A 402 60.69 -11.90 32.57
C THR A 402 60.35 -10.41 32.70
N THR A 403 59.26 -10.12 33.39
CA THR A 403 58.76 -8.75 33.64
C THR A 403 59.76 -7.97 34.51
N PRO A 404 60.03 -6.68 34.20
CA PRO A 404 60.84 -5.83 35.05
C PRO A 404 60.27 -5.63 36.46
N SER A 405 61.11 -5.64 37.51
CA SER A 405 60.68 -5.57 38.90
C SER A 405 60.13 -4.20 39.29
N ASP A 406 60.62 -3.14 38.69
CA ASP A 406 60.30 -1.74 39.01
C ASP A 406 60.43 -0.83 37.78
N ASP A 407 60.08 0.44 37.94
CA ASP A 407 60.07 1.42 36.86
C ASP A 407 61.47 1.68 36.32
N ALA A 408 62.53 1.65 37.19
CA ALA A 408 63.89 1.83 36.77
C ALA A 408 64.37 0.67 35.89
N ALA A 409 63.96 -0.57 36.23
CA ALA A 409 64.27 -1.76 35.45
C ALA A 409 63.54 -1.73 34.10
N LEU A 410 62.30 -1.17 34.03
CA LEU A 410 61.62 -0.98 32.78
C LEU A 410 62.25 0.03 31.84
N VAL A 411 62.75 1.14 32.40
CA VAL A 411 63.52 2.14 31.64
C VAL A 411 64.80 1.53 31.13
N ALA A 412 65.56 0.85 31.99
CA ALA A 412 66.82 0.16 31.62
C ALA A 412 66.52 -0.91 30.50
N LEU A 413 65.39 -1.63 30.55
CA LEU A 413 65.03 -2.52 29.49
C LEU A 413 64.85 -1.79 28.16
N ALA A 414 64.10 -0.64 28.14
CA ALA A 414 63.93 0.17 26.94
C ALA A 414 65.26 0.65 26.36
N ASP A 415 66.17 1.16 27.22
CA ASP A 415 67.51 1.63 26.81
C ASP A 415 68.36 0.50 26.21
N HIS A 416 68.33 -0.69 26.82
CA HIS A 416 69.02 -1.88 26.29
C HIS A 416 68.43 -2.37 24.96
N LEU A 417 67.09 -2.33 24.78
CA LEU A 417 66.45 -2.69 23.52
C LEU A 417 66.81 -1.71 22.40
N ASP A 418 66.81 -0.42 22.68
CA ASP A 418 67.24 0.62 21.73
C ASP A 418 68.72 0.53 21.37
N ALA A 419 69.61 0.21 22.36
CA ALA A 419 70.97 -0.03 22.09
C ALA A 419 71.25 -1.23 21.22
N LEU A 420 70.56 -2.34 21.47
CA LEU A 420 70.55 -3.56 20.64
C LEU A 420 70.12 -3.29 19.20
N GLU A 421 69.01 -2.55 19.01
CA GLU A 421 68.55 -2.22 17.66
C GLU A 421 69.56 -1.34 16.90
N ARG A 422 70.14 -0.38 17.55
CA ARG A 422 71.18 0.46 16.93
C ARG A 422 72.41 -0.35 16.52
N GLU A 423 72.89 -1.25 17.38
CA GLU A 423 74.02 -2.10 17.08
C GLU A 423 73.85 -3.02 15.91
N VAL A 424 72.66 -3.70 15.88
CA VAL A 424 72.32 -4.57 14.74
C VAL A 424 72.12 -3.79 13.43
N ARG A 425 71.71 -2.51 13.52
CA ARG A 425 71.53 -1.67 12.32
C ARG A 425 72.86 -1.18 11.75
N THR A 426 73.91 -1.10 12.55
CA THR A 426 75.25 -0.60 12.16
C THR A 426 76.25 -1.71 11.84
N SER A 427 75.93 -2.95 12.17
CA SER A 427 76.70 -4.18 11.82
C SER A 427 76.28 -4.73 10.45
#